data_bcb8f6fe89a0ba73a266ba292a3e7276
#
_entry.id   bcb8f6fe89a0ba73a266ba292a3e7276
#
_cell.length_a   1.000
_cell.length_b   1.000
_cell.length_c   1.000
_cell.angle_alpha   90.00
_cell.angle_beta   90.00
_cell.angle_gamma   90.00
#
_symmetry.space_group_name_H-M   'P 1'
#
loop_
_entity.id
_entity.type
_entity.pdbx_description
1 polymer ?
#
loop_
_entity_poly.entity_id
_entity_poly.type
_entity_poly.pdbx_seq_one_letter_code
_entity_poly.pdbx_strand_id
1 'polypeptide(L)'
;MDTATAKKKEKKDHRQLILEGFVSHVLEHGKEPASIFKFAKDLKIKEAEFYNYFTSFDAIKSAIWVALFEETHRQLEEQEVYKEYAVREKFLSFLFTWVEELKKNRSYLLSLYKDKATTFKNLPADTRDFKERFTDFAAELILEGKETQEIATRPLITEKYDEALWLQVAF
;
A
#
# COMPACT_ATOMS: atom_id res chain seq x y z
N MET A 1 -5.62 -10.59 -31.83
CA MET A 1 -5.65 -9.70 -30.62
C MET A 1 -5.31 -10.44 -29.31
N ASP A 2 -4.96 -11.73 -29.32
CA ASP A 2 -4.95 -12.55 -28.08
C ASP A 2 -3.59 -12.72 -27.36
N THR A 3 -2.48 -12.51 -28.02
CA THR A 3 -1.15 -12.77 -27.43
C THR A 3 -0.69 -11.71 -26.42
N ALA A 4 -1.07 -10.45 -26.59
CA ALA A 4 -0.72 -9.36 -25.67
C ALA A 4 -1.52 -9.43 -24.37
N THR A 5 -2.80 -9.81 -24.46
CA THR A 5 -3.69 -9.96 -23.31
C THR A 5 -3.30 -11.17 -22.47
N ALA A 6 -2.95 -12.28 -23.11
CA ALA A 6 -2.44 -13.48 -22.44
C ALA A 6 -1.13 -13.20 -21.68
N LYS A 7 -0.14 -12.56 -22.31
CA LYS A 7 1.12 -12.15 -21.66
C LYS A 7 0.92 -11.19 -20.48
N LYS A 8 -0.06 -10.27 -20.58
CA LYS A 8 -0.37 -9.33 -19.49
C LYS A 8 -1.04 -10.04 -18.30
N LYS A 9 -1.90 -11.03 -18.57
CA LYS A 9 -2.53 -11.87 -17.56
C LYS A 9 -1.51 -12.77 -16.87
N GLU A 10 -0.64 -13.45 -17.60
CA GLU A 10 0.43 -14.29 -17.09
C GLU A 10 1.44 -13.50 -16.22
N LYS A 11 1.82 -12.28 -16.65
CA LYS A 11 2.64 -11.38 -15.85
C LYS A 11 1.97 -10.95 -14.55
N LYS A 12 0.66 -10.71 -14.56
CA LYS A 12 -0.10 -10.36 -13.35
C LYS A 12 -0.17 -11.55 -12.38
N ASP A 13 -0.36 -12.76 -12.90
CA ASP A 13 -0.38 -13.99 -12.11
C ASP A 13 0.95 -14.25 -11.39
N HIS A 14 2.10 -14.12 -12.06
CA HIS A 14 3.41 -14.36 -11.45
C HIS A 14 3.79 -13.27 -10.43
N ARG A 15 3.47 -12.00 -10.69
CA ARG A 15 3.67 -10.93 -9.72
C ARG A 15 2.88 -11.18 -8.44
N GLN A 16 1.63 -11.56 -8.60
CA GLN A 16 0.75 -11.89 -7.47
C GLN A 16 1.24 -13.12 -6.71
N LEU A 17 1.65 -14.18 -7.41
CA LEU A 17 2.23 -15.38 -6.81
C LEU A 17 3.45 -15.05 -5.92
N ILE A 18 4.33 -14.15 -6.37
CA ILE A 18 5.51 -13.73 -5.60
C ILE A 18 5.09 -12.96 -4.34
N LEU A 19 4.12 -12.04 -4.45
CA LEU A 19 3.61 -11.29 -3.28
C LEU A 19 2.97 -12.22 -2.24
N GLU A 20 2.06 -13.08 -2.67
CA GLU A 20 1.37 -14.03 -1.79
C GLU A 20 2.33 -15.04 -1.17
N GLY A 21 3.28 -15.55 -1.97
CA GLY A 21 4.31 -16.45 -1.48
C GLY A 21 5.23 -15.80 -0.45
N PHE A 22 5.55 -14.52 -0.61
CA PHE A 22 6.33 -13.80 0.39
C PHE A 22 5.57 -13.62 1.70
N VAL A 23 4.30 -13.21 1.63
CA VAL A 23 3.43 -13.11 2.80
C VAL A 23 3.31 -14.45 3.52
N SER A 24 3.05 -15.54 2.77
CA SER A 24 2.96 -16.90 3.32
C SER A 24 4.23 -17.31 4.04
N HIS A 25 5.39 -17.09 3.40
CA HIS A 25 6.69 -17.41 3.99
C HIS A 25 6.92 -16.65 5.31
N VAL A 26 6.61 -15.35 5.34
CA VAL A 26 6.76 -14.54 6.55
C VAL A 26 5.83 -15.00 7.65
N LEU A 27 4.59 -15.38 7.33
CA LEU A 27 3.64 -15.90 8.30
C LEU A 27 4.07 -17.25 8.89
N GLU A 28 4.63 -18.14 8.06
CA GLU A 28 5.08 -19.47 8.47
C GLU A 28 6.37 -19.42 9.30
N HIS A 29 7.32 -18.55 8.92
CA HIS A 29 8.66 -18.55 9.50
C HIS A 29 8.95 -17.37 10.44
N GLY A 30 8.06 -16.37 10.51
CA GLY A 30 8.22 -15.16 11.32
C GLY A 30 9.33 -14.22 10.85
N LYS A 31 9.87 -14.42 9.66
CA LYS A 31 10.99 -13.65 9.07
C LYS A 31 11.02 -13.74 7.55
N GLU A 32 11.81 -12.85 6.94
CA GLU A 32 12.07 -12.87 5.50
C GLU A 32 12.79 -14.14 5.03
N PRO A 33 12.61 -14.55 3.76
CA PRO A 33 13.35 -15.67 3.18
C PRO A 33 14.88 -15.41 3.23
N ALA A 34 15.66 -16.48 3.38
CA ALA A 34 17.13 -16.37 3.52
C ALA A 34 17.82 -15.88 2.24
N SER A 35 17.26 -16.13 1.06
CA SER A 35 17.76 -15.66 -0.23
C SER A 35 16.66 -15.71 -1.30
N ILE A 36 16.81 -14.86 -2.32
CA ILE A 36 15.91 -14.85 -3.47
C ILE A 36 15.95 -16.18 -4.22
N PHE A 37 17.13 -16.79 -4.37
CA PHE A 37 17.28 -18.10 -5.00
C PHE A 37 16.43 -19.17 -4.30
N LYS A 38 16.53 -19.27 -2.95
CA LYS A 38 15.76 -20.25 -2.18
C LYS A 38 14.26 -19.96 -2.29
N PHE A 39 13.88 -18.71 -2.14
CA PHE A 39 12.48 -18.29 -2.24
C PHE A 39 11.87 -18.58 -3.62
N ALA A 40 12.56 -18.25 -4.71
CA ALA A 40 12.13 -18.56 -6.08
C ALA A 40 11.97 -20.08 -6.28
N LYS A 41 12.92 -20.88 -5.76
CA LYS A 41 12.85 -22.34 -5.80
C LYS A 41 11.63 -22.89 -5.08
N ASP A 42 11.30 -22.35 -3.90
CA ASP A 42 10.14 -22.75 -3.11
C ASP A 42 8.82 -22.42 -3.85
N LEU A 43 8.80 -21.30 -4.58
CA LEU A 43 7.69 -20.91 -5.47
C LEU A 43 7.66 -21.66 -6.82
N LYS A 44 8.64 -22.53 -7.10
CA LYS A 44 8.79 -23.26 -8.37
C LYS A 44 8.94 -22.34 -9.59
N ILE A 45 9.55 -21.16 -9.41
CA ILE A 45 9.93 -20.24 -10.46
C ILE A 45 11.45 -20.14 -10.56
N LYS A 46 11.96 -19.64 -11.69
CA LYS A 46 13.39 -19.36 -11.84
C LYS A 46 13.74 -18.03 -11.15
N GLU A 47 14.95 -17.94 -10.59
CA GLU A 47 15.44 -16.68 -9.99
C GLU A 47 15.41 -15.52 -10.99
N ALA A 48 15.76 -15.77 -12.25
CA ALA A 48 15.67 -14.76 -13.31
C ALA A 48 14.22 -14.27 -13.53
N GLU A 49 13.23 -15.11 -13.28
CA GLU A 49 11.81 -14.75 -13.38
C GLU A 49 11.38 -13.85 -12.22
N PHE A 50 11.89 -14.09 -11.02
CA PHE A 50 11.68 -13.19 -9.89
C PHE A 50 12.16 -11.76 -10.24
N TYR A 51 13.36 -11.61 -10.81
CA TYR A 51 13.91 -10.30 -11.17
C TYR A 51 13.16 -9.58 -12.31
N ASN A 52 12.27 -10.24 -13.02
CA ASN A 52 11.35 -9.56 -13.94
C ASN A 52 10.28 -8.73 -13.25
N TYR A 53 10.05 -8.94 -11.94
CA TYR A 53 8.99 -8.30 -11.16
C TYR A 53 9.52 -7.50 -9.98
N PHE A 54 10.54 -8.00 -9.30
CA PHE A 54 11.07 -7.39 -8.07
C PHE A 54 12.61 -7.46 -8.05
N THR A 55 13.22 -6.39 -7.58
CA THR A 55 14.69 -6.30 -7.45
C THR A 55 15.20 -6.83 -6.11
N SER A 56 14.34 -6.89 -5.09
CA SER A 56 14.70 -7.27 -3.71
C SER A 56 13.45 -7.62 -2.90
N PHE A 57 13.64 -8.14 -1.69
CA PHE A 57 12.54 -8.32 -0.73
C PHE A 57 11.99 -6.98 -0.23
N ASP A 58 12.81 -5.93 -0.15
CA ASP A 58 12.32 -4.59 0.18
C ASP A 58 11.36 -4.06 -0.88
N ALA A 59 11.61 -4.34 -2.17
CA ALA A 59 10.69 -4.00 -3.25
C ALA A 59 9.35 -4.76 -3.13
N ILE A 60 9.36 -6.01 -2.66
CA ILE A 60 8.12 -6.76 -2.36
C ILE A 60 7.37 -6.11 -1.21
N LYS A 61 8.06 -5.76 -0.12
CA LYS A 61 7.42 -5.10 1.04
C LYS A 61 6.79 -3.76 0.66
N SER A 62 7.50 -2.96 -0.15
CA SER A 62 6.96 -1.72 -0.70
C SER A 62 5.70 -1.97 -1.54
N ALA A 63 5.74 -2.97 -2.42
CA ALA A 63 4.59 -3.33 -3.24
C ALA A 63 3.40 -3.84 -2.42
N ILE A 64 3.63 -4.49 -1.29
CA ILE A 64 2.57 -4.93 -0.37
C ILE A 64 1.91 -3.72 0.30
N TRP A 65 2.68 -2.73 0.77
CA TRP A 65 2.12 -1.49 1.32
C TRP A 65 1.23 -0.75 0.31
N VAL A 66 1.72 -0.66 -0.94
CA VAL A 66 0.93 -0.07 -2.04
C VAL A 66 -0.34 -0.89 -2.30
N ALA A 67 -0.25 -2.23 -2.30
CA ALA A 67 -1.42 -3.08 -2.51
C ALA A 67 -2.48 -2.95 -1.41
N LEU A 68 -2.07 -2.79 -0.14
CA LEU A 68 -2.99 -2.52 0.97
C LEU A 68 -3.72 -1.18 0.78
N PHE A 69 -3.00 -0.14 0.35
CA PHE A 69 -3.59 1.15 0.05
C PHE A 69 -4.57 1.08 -1.13
N GLU A 70 -4.16 0.45 -2.24
CA GLU A 70 -5.00 0.28 -3.43
C GLU A 70 -6.28 -0.53 -3.12
N GLU A 71 -6.17 -1.56 -2.29
CA GLU A 71 -7.34 -2.34 -1.85
C GLU A 71 -8.29 -1.51 -0.98
N THR A 72 -7.74 -0.69 -0.07
CA THR A 72 -8.53 0.25 0.73
C THR A 72 -9.30 1.23 -0.18
N HIS A 73 -8.62 1.81 -1.16
CA HIS A 73 -9.23 2.74 -2.10
C HIS A 73 -10.31 2.07 -2.96
N ARG A 74 -10.05 0.86 -3.48
CA ARG A 74 -11.02 0.06 -4.24
C ARG A 74 -12.29 -0.21 -3.44
N GLN A 75 -12.17 -0.60 -2.16
CA GLN A 75 -13.33 -0.87 -1.29
C GLN A 75 -14.19 0.36 -1.07
N LEU A 76 -13.60 1.55 -1.05
CA LEU A 76 -14.32 2.81 -0.94
C LEU A 76 -15.04 3.18 -2.24
N GLU A 77 -14.33 3.08 -3.38
CA GLU A 77 -14.90 3.41 -4.69
C GLU A 77 -16.06 2.50 -5.11
N GLU A 78 -16.09 1.26 -4.62
CA GLU A 78 -17.21 0.32 -4.84
C GLU A 78 -18.49 0.72 -4.10
N GLN A 79 -18.40 1.63 -3.13
CA GLN A 79 -19.57 2.16 -2.42
C GLN A 79 -20.14 3.36 -3.18
N GLU A 80 -21.31 3.22 -3.77
CA GLU A 80 -21.95 4.31 -4.54
C GLU A 80 -22.08 5.60 -3.72
N VAL A 81 -22.43 5.46 -2.44
CA VAL A 81 -22.57 6.59 -1.50
C VAL A 81 -21.27 7.35 -1.24
N TYR A 82 -20.10 6.72 -1.43
CA TYR A 82 -18.80 7.35 -1.19
C TYR A 82 -18.59 8.60 -2.08
N LYS A 83 -19.14 8.59 -3.29
CA LYS A 83 -19.04 9.71 -4.23
C LYS A 83 -19.81 10.95 -3.75
N GLU A 84 -20.84 10.74 -2.95
CA GLU A 84 -21.70 11.80 -2.40
C GLU A 84 -21.18 12.37 -1.07
N TYR A 85 -20.16 11.74 -0.49
CA TYR A 85 -19.60 12.17 0.79
C TYR A 85 -18.89 13.52 0.67
N ALA A 86 -19.05 14.34 1.72
CA ALA A 86 -18.19 15.50 1.97
C ALA A 86 -16.72 15.06 2.14
N VAL A 87 -15.78 15.95 1.85
CA VAL A 87 -14.34 15.62 1.88
C VAL A 87 -13.90 15.06 3.23
N ARG A 88 -14.43 15.62 4.33
CA ARG A 88 -14.20 15.10 5.68
C ARG A 88 -14.70 13.67 5.84
N GLU A 89 -15.86 13.34 5.31
CA GLU A 89 -16.45 12.00 5.40
C GLU A 89 -15.67 11.01 4.53
N LYS A 90 -15.21 11.43 3.34
CA LYS A 90 -14.32 10.63 2.49
C LYS A 90 -13.04 10.25 3.22
N PHE A 91 -12.39 11.22 3.87
CA PHE A 91 -11.17 10.97 4.61
C PHE A 91 -11.40 10.07 5.84
N LEU A 92 -12.47 10.28 6.60
CA LEU A 92 -12.82 9.42 7.73
C LEU A 92 -13.12 7.98 7.26
N SER A 93 -13.87 7.83 6.18
CA SER A 93 -14.15 6.51 5.58
C SER A 93 -12.86 5.81 5.15
N PHE A 94 -11.91 6.57 4.57
CA PHE A 94 -10.59 6.05 4.25
C PHE A 94 -9.87 5.55 5.52
N LEU A 95 -9.81 6.34 6.58
CA LEU A 95 -9.14 5.94 7.83
C LEU A 95 -9.75 4.67 8.44
N PHE A 96 -11.07 4.56 8.47
CA PHE A 96 -11.75 3.36 8.99
C PHE A 96 -11.44 2.13 8.13
N THR A 97 -11.56 2.24 6.81
CA THR A 97 -11.29 1.12 5.89
C THR A 97 -9.81 0.72 5.93
N TRP A 98 -8.91 1.71 6.03
CA TRP A 98 -7.47 1.49 6.18
C TRP A 98 -7.14 0.68 7.45
N VAL A 99 -7.70 1.08 8.59
CA VAL A 99 -7.51 0.34 9.86
C VAL A 99 -8.03 -1.09 9.75
N GLU A 100 -9.17 -1.31 9.12
CA GLU A 100 -9.70 -2.67 8.91
C GLU A 100 -8.79 -3.49 7.98
N GLU A 101 -8.23 -2.87 6.94
CA GLU A 101 -7.29 -3.55 6.04
C GLU A 101 -5.97 -3.91 6.76
N LEU A 102 -5.45 -3.01 7.60
CA LEU A 102 -4.29 -3.32 8.46
C LEU A 102 -4.58 -4.45 9.45
N LYS A 103 -5.79 -4.51 10.02
CA LYS A 103 -6.20 -5.59 10.93
C LYS A 103 -6.24 -6.94 10.23
N LYS A 104 -6.74 -7.03 9.00
CA LYS A 104 -6.73 -8.25 8.18
C LYS A 104 -5.31 -8.79 7.99
N ASN A 105 -4.34 -7.88 7.82
CA ASN A 105 -2.94 -8.18 7.55
C ASN A 105 -2.03 -8.11 8.81
N ARG A 106 -2.63 -8.01 10.00
CA ARG A 106 -1.92 -7.80 11.27
C ARG A 106 -0.79 -8.79 11.54
N SER A 107 -1.02 -10.07 11.31
CA SER A 107 -0.03 -11.11 11.60
C SER A 107 1.23 -10.95 10.75
N TYR A 108 1.07 -10.62 9.47
CA TYR A 108 2.17 -10.33 8.57
C TYR A 108 2.95 -9.08 9.02
N LEU A 109 2.23 -7.98 9.28
CA LEU A 109 2.84 -6.72 9.69
C LEU A 109 3.61 -6.87 11.01
N LEU A 110 3.03 -7.53 12.01
CA LEU A 110 3.71 -7.79 13.27
C LEU A 110 4.94 -8.68 13.11
N SER A 111 4.91 -9.67 12.23
CA SER A 111 6.07 -10.55 11.99
C SER A 111 7.29 -9.79 11.46
N LEU A 112 7.08 -8.73 10.67
CA LEU A 112 8.16 -7.94 10.07
C LEU A 112 8.58 -6.73 10.90
N TYR A 113 7.66 -6.15 11.69
CA TYR A 113 7.89 -4.82 12.28
C TYR A 113 7.86 -4.79 13.81
N LYS A 114 7.49 -5.90 14.50
CA LYS A 114 7.37 -5.94 15.97
C LYS A 114 8.61 -5.51 16.73
N ASP A 115 9.80 -5.78 16.17
CA ASP A 115 11.09 -5.47 16.81
C ASP A 115 11.72 -4.18 16.27
N LYS A 116 11.06 -3.50 15.34
CA LYS A 116 11.52 -2.23 14.80
C LYS A 116 10.83 -1.11 15.58
N ALA A 117 11.62 -0.30 16.28
CA ALA A 117 11.10 0.94 16.89
C ALA A 117 10.67 1.90 15.76
N THR A 118 9.41 1.78 15.35
CA THR A 118 8.80 2.69 14.38
C THR A 118 8.44 3.98 15.11
N THR A 119 9.12 5.05 14.77
CA THR A 119 8.78 6.41 15.19
C THR A 119 8.52 7.25 13.95
N PHE A 120 7.85 8.38 14.09
CA PHE A 120 7.62 9.34 13.01
C PHE A 120 8.86 9.65 12.16
N LYS A 121 10.04 9.65 12.79
CA LYS A 121 11.31 9.96 12.13
C LYS A 121 11.93 8.76 11.43
N ASN A 122 11.48 7.55 11.74
CA ASN A 122 12.08 6.30 11.28
C ASN A 122 11.01 5.33 10.75
N LEU A 123 10.14 5.80 9.87
CA LEU A 123 9.27 4.91 9.12
C LEU A 123 10.13 3.96 8.26
N PRO A 124 9.74 2.70 8.13
CA PRO A 124 10.46 1.76 7.27
C PRO A 124 10.57 2.29 5.84
N ALA A 125 11.75 2.13 5.22
CA ALA A 125 12.00 2.64 3.86
C ALA A 125 11.03 2.05 2.82
N ASP A 126 10.48 0.87 3.09
CA ASP A 126 9.49 0.18 2.28
C ASP A 126 8.09 0.82 2.30
N THR A 127 7.83 1.82 3.14
CA THR A 127 6.59 2.60 3.15
C THR A 127 6.62 3.83 2.23
N ARG A 128 7.74 4.12 1.56
CA ARG A 128 7.91 5.34 0.76
C ARG A 128 6.91 5.42 -0.39
N ASP A 129 6.79 4.35 -1.18
CA ASP A 129 5.90 4.35 -2.35
C ASP A 129 4.42 4.44 -1.92
N PHE A 130 4.08 3.86 -0.78
CA PHE A 130 2.77 4.06 -0.14
C PHE A 130 2.57 5.52 0.26
N LYS A 131 3.57 6.16 0.88
CA LYS A 131 3.49 7.59 1.23
C LYS A 131 3.22 8.46 0.02
N GLU A 132 3.92 8.23 -1.09
CA GLU A 132 3.71 8.97 -2.35
C GLU A 132 2.25 8.82 -2.82
N ARG A 133 1.72 7.58 -2.90
CA ARG A 133 0.33 7.32 -3.28
C ARG A 133 -0.69 7.99 -2.36
N PHE A 134 -0.44 7.92 -1.06
CA PHE A 134 -1.31 8.57 -0.09
C PHE A 134 -1.26 10.10 -0.22
N THR A 135 -0.09 10.67 -0.48
CA THR A 135 0.05 12.12 -0.67
C THR A 135 -0.73 12.60 -1.89
N ASP A 136 -0.70 11.86 -3.00
CA ASP A 136 -1.50 12.14 -4.19
C ASP A 136 -3.01 12.11 -3.86
N PHE A 137 -3.47 11.07 -3.19
CA PHE A 137 -4.87 10.96 -2.74
C PHE A 137 -5.27 12.11 -1.79
N ALA A 138 -4.41 12.46 -0.84
CA ALA A 138 -4.67 13.57 0.08
C ALA A 138 -4.73 14.92 -0.67
N ALA A 139 -3.88 15.13 -1.67
CA ALA A 139 -3.90 16.32 -2.51
C ALA A 139 -5.21 16.46 -3.31
N GLU A 140 -5.72 15.35 -3.86
CA GLU A 140 -7.02 15.32 -4.55
C GLU A 140 -8.17 15.68 -3.60
N LEU A 141 -8.20 15.12 -2.39
CA LEU A 141 -9.21 15.47 -1.38
C LEU A 141 -9.13 16.94 -0.95
N ILE A 142 -7.92 17.48 -0.78
CA ILE A 142 -7.72 18.89 -0.43
C ILE A 142 -8.21 19.80 -1.57
N LEU A 143 -7.95 19.43 -2.83
CA LEU A 143 -8.42 20.16 -3.98
C LEU A 143 -9.94 20.20 -4.04
N GLU A 144 -10.58 19.04 -3.92
CA GLU A 144 -12.05 18.92 -3.86
C GLU A 144 -12.63 19.78 -2.72
N GLY A 145 -12.03 19.71 -1.51
CA GLY A 145 -12.51 20.50 -0.36
C GLY A 145 -12.35 22.00 -0.51
N LYS A 146 -11.41 22.48 -1.35
CA LYS A 146 -11.32 23.90 -1.72
C LYS A 146 -12.39 24.28 -2.71
N GLU A 147 -12.68 23.43 -3.69
CA GLU A 147 -13.71 23.67 -4.71
C GLU A 147 -15.11 23.68 -4.09
N THR A 148 -15.38 22.79 -3.12
CA THR A 148 -16.65 22.72 -2.37
C THR A 148 -16.74 23.73 -1.23
N GLN A 149 -15.70 24.51 -0.97
CA GLN A 149 -15.59 25.46 0.14
C GLN A 149 -15.65 24.85 1.54
N GLU A 150 -15.44 23.52 1.64
CA GLU A 150 -15.31 22.82 2.93
C GLU A 150 -13.96 23.13 3.62
N ILE A 151 -12.91 23.38 2.83
CA ILE A 151 -11.57 23.72 3.30
C ILE A 151 -11.30 25.18 3.02
N ALA A 152 -11.10 25.97 4.10
CA ALA A 152 -10.73 27.38 3.95
C ALA A 152 -9.31 27.50 3.38
N THR A 153 -9.15 28.28 2.32
CA THR A 153 -7.85 28.57 1.72
C THR A 153 -7.06 29.53 2.63
N ARG A 154 -6.11 28.97 3.40
CA ARG A 154 -5.18 29.74 4.26
C ARG A 154 -3.76 29.59 3.73
N PRO A 155 -3.11 30.66 3.22
CA PRO A 155 -1.84 30.56 2.47
C PRO A 155 -0.71 29.84 3.19
N LEU A 156 -0.62 29.91 4.53
CA LEU A 156 0.47 29.33 5.32
C LEU A 156 0.22 27.89 5.80
N ILE A 157 -1.01 27.41 5.75
CA ILE A 157 -1.40 26.10 6.30
C ILE A 157 -1.69 25.10 5.18
N THR A 158 -2.10 25.59 4.03
CA THR A 158 -2.52 24.78 2.89
C THR A 158 -1.40 23.88 2.34
N GLU A 159 -0.14 24.34 2.42
CA GLU A 159 1.04 23.61 1.95
C GLU A 159 1.47 22.46 2.88
N LYS A 160 0.83 22.31 4.05
CA LYS A 160 1.18 21.29 5.05
C LYS A 160 0.03 20.34 5.40
N TYR A 161 -1.10 20.48 4.72
CA TYR A 161 -2.25 19.60 5.01
C TYR A 161 -1.97 18.13 4.66
N ASP A 162 -1.29 17.87 3.57
CA ASP A 162 -0.90 16.53 3.13
C ASP A 162 0.03 15.85 4.14
N GLU A 163 1.03 16.59 4.66
CA GLU A 163 1.89 16.09 5.73
C GLU A 163 1.10 15.80 7.02
N ALA A 164 0.17 16.67 7.39
CA ALA A 164 -0.67 16.49 8.58
C ALA A 164 -1.60 15.27 8.45
N LEU A 165 -2.17 15.04 7.26
CA LEU A 165 -3.00 13.87 6.97
C LEU A 165 -2.15 12.59 6.95
N TRP A 166 -0.94 12.65 6.39
CA TRP A 166 0.00 11.53 6.42
C TRP A 166 0.32 11.09 7.86
N LEU A 167 0.49 12.03 8.76
CA LEU A 167 0.76 11.73 10.17
C LEU A 167 -0.35 10.92 10.81
N GLN A 168 -1.61 11.09 10.41
CA GLN A 168 -2.75 10.35 10.94
C GLN A 168 -2.82 8.91 10.40
N VAL A 169 -2.27 8.66 9.23
CA VAL A 169 -2.28 7.35 8.57
C VAL A 169 -1.07 6.51 8.97
N ALA A 170 0.07 7.16 9.27
CA ALA A 170 1.31 6.50 9.67
C ALA A 170 1.32 6.00 11.12
N PHE A 171 0.28 6.32 11.90
CA PHE A 171 0.08 5.94 13.31
C PHE A 171 -1.23 5.23 13.54
#